data_6c62710feafe8225623f72c49f9341e2
#
_entry.id   6c62710feafe8225623f72c49f9341e2
#
_cell.length_a   1.000
_cell.length_b   1.000
_cell.length_c   1.000
_cell.angle_alpha   90.00
_cell.angle_beta   90.00
_cell.angle_gamma   90.00
#
_symmetry.space_group_name_H-M   'P 1'
#
loop_
_entity.id
_entity.type
_entity.pdbx_description
1 polymer ?
#
loop_
_entity_poly.entity_id
_entity_poly.type
_entity_poly.pdbx_seq_one_letter_code
_entity_poly.pdbx_strand_id
1 'polypeptide(L)'
;MTFLSLALISVAALAGPLLALPVRWRLPVVLGELLAGILIGRTGLGLVDPADPTFSLLANIGFALMMFVAGTHVPVRDPLIRSALGQGARRAAAAAAAAVAVGTGIGLLFGTGHAPLYVVLLASSSAALVLPIVDSLRLGGPDVVAMIAQVAIADIACIVALPLLVDPPHAARAALGLLMVTGCSVVLFVVLRFLERSGIRGRVHRLSEARKFALELRVQLAVLFALAGVATFSNVSVMMAGFSFGLVVAAVGEPRRLARQLFALSDGFLGPVFFVWLGASLTLKDLAGHPDMIGLGVALGAGTLLTHAGLAFLGLPLPLGVLSAAQLGVPVAAASIGTQLQVLLPGEAAALLVGALVTIAASAVAGSRAARTFALPPNVHGGPGDAGSAVGQGDPGEPVDPKDRT
;
A
#
# COMPACT_ATOMS: atom_id res chain seq x y z
N MET A 1 9.72 -4.15 -25.62
CA MET A 1 10.57 -4.59 -24.49
C MET A 1 11.34 -5.84 -24.87
N THR A 2 12.64 -5.96 -24.51
CA THR A 2 13.50 -7.12 -24.78
C THR A 2 13.88 -7.80 -23.46
N PHE A 3 14.42 -9.03 -23.53
CA PHE A 3 14.96 -9.69 -22.33
C PHE A 3 16.11 -8.89 -21.70
N LEU A 4 16.91 -8.19 -22.52
CA LEU A 4 17.98 -7.32 -22.01
C LEU A 4 17.42 -6.14 -21.21
N SER A 5 16.35 -5.49 -21.70
CA SER A 5 15.66 -4.42 -20.97
C SER A 5 15.08 -4.93 -19.65
N LEU A 6 14.50 -6.15 -19.66
CA LEU A 6 13.95 -6.77 -18.44
C LEU A 6 15.06 -7.11 -17.43
N ALA A 7 16.19 -7.63 -17.90
CA ALA A 7 17.38 -7.87 -17.06
C ALA A 7 17.89 -6.57 -16.44
N LEU A 8 17.98 -5.49 -17.24
CA LEU A 8 18.40 -4.17 -16.74
C LEU A 8 17.46 -3.64 -15.66
N ILE A 9 16.13 -3.75 -15.87
CA ILE A 9 15.12 -3.34 -14.87
C ILE A 9 15.28 -4.17 -13.60
N SER A 10 15.47 -5.48 -13.72
CA SER A 10 15.66 -6.37 -12.58
C SER A 10 16.93 -6.04 -11.79
N VAL A 11 18.03 -5.71 -12.48
CA VAL A 11 19.27 -5.25 -11.84
C VAL A 11 19.07 -3.89 -11.16
N ALA A 12 18.40 -2.95 -11.84
CA ALA A 12 18.07 -1.65 -11.26
C ALA A 12 17.23 -1.78 -9.98
N ALA A 13 16.28 -2.72 -9.95
CA ALA A 13 15.45 -3.00 -8.78
C ALA A 13 16.26 -3.46 -7.56
N LEU A 14 17.45 -4.06 -7.74
CA LEU A 14 18.37 -4.40 -6.63
C LEU A 14 18.87 -3.16 -5.86
N ALA A 15 18.79 -1.98 -6.45
CA ALA A 15 19.14 -0.74 -5.75
C ALA A 15 18.28 -0.50 -4.51
N GLY A 16 17.03 -0.97 -4.51
CA GLY A 16 16.14 -0.89 -3.35
C GLY A 16 16.73 -1.57 -2.11
N PRO A 17 16.88 -2.90 -2.11
CA PRO A 17 17.50 -3.63 -1.02
C PRO A 17 18.92 -3.14 -0.70
N LEU A 18 19.75 -2.82 -1.70
CA LEU A 18 21.12 -2.35 -1.49
C LEU A 18 21.18 -1.02 -0.73
N LEU A 19 20.31 -0.06 -1.05
CA LEU A 19 20.21 1.21 -0.32
C LEU A 19 19.58 1.04 1.07
N ALA A 20 18.78 0.02 1.29
CA ALA A 20 18.17 -0.30 2.57
C ALA A 20 19.12 -1.08 3.51
N LEU A 21 20.23 -1.69 3.01
CA LEU A 21 21.20 -2.46 3.80
C LEU A 21 21.78 -1.70 5.01
N PRO A 22 22.14 -0.40 4.90
CA PRO A 22 22.65 0.31 6.06
C PRO A 22 21.55 0.54 7.09
N VAL A 23 21.51 -0.28 8.14
CA VAL A 23 20.54 -0.22 9.25
C VAL A 23 20.45 1.18 9.87
N ARG A 24 21.52 1.97 9.78
CA ARG A 24 21.56 3.36 10.26
C ARG A 24 20.59 4.30 9.53
N TRP A 25 20.36 4.08 8.24
CA TRP A 25 19.57 5.00 7.43
C TRP A 25 18.09 4.62 7.38
N ARG A 26 17.77 3.34 7.63
CA ARG A 26 16.38 2.81 7.61
C ARG A 26 15.57 3.31 6.42
N LEU A 27 16.23 3.39 5.25
CA LEU A 27 15.59 3.84 4.03
C LEU A 27 14.61 2.77 3.54
N PRO A 28 13.40 3.15 3.13
CA PRO A 28 12.48 2.21 2.47
C PRO A 28 13.08 1.69 1.17
N VAL A 29 12.93 0.39 0.91
CA VAL A 29 13.39 -0.28 -0.33
C VAL A 29 12.86 0.45 -1.58
N VAL A 30 11.61 0.86 -1.54
CA VAL A 30 10.91 1.62 -2.58
C VAL A 30 11.70 2.84 -3.06
N LEU A 31 12.36 3.55 -2.15
CA LEU A 31 13.12 4.75 -2.50
C LEU A 31 14.30 4.42 -3.44
N GLY A 32 15.00 3.33 -3.17
CA GLY A 32 16.10 2.89 -4.02
C GLY A 32 15.65 2.44 -5.40
N GLU A 33 14.52 1.75 -5.48
CA GLU A 33 13.91 1.32 -6.74
C GLU A 33 13.45 2.52 -7.59
N LEU A 34 12.82 3.51 -6.97
CA LEU A 34 12.44 4.78 -7.63
C LEU A 34 13.65 5.53 -8.17
N LEU A 35 14.70 5.70 -7.35
CA LEU A 35 15.93 6.38 -7.76
C LEU A 35 16.62 5.65 -8.91
N ALA A 36 16.69 4.32 -8.87
CA ALA A 36 17.21 3.53 -9.95
C ALA A 36 16.39 3.70 -11.23
N GLY A 37 15.05 3.73 -11.11
CA GLY A 37 14.15 4.02 -12.22
C GLY A 37 14.40 5.41 -12.84
N ILE A 38 14.57 6.45 -12.02
CA ILE A 38 14.93 7.80 -12.48
C ILE A 38 16.25 7.76 -13.25
N LEU A 39 17.26 7.04 -12.74
CA LEU A 39 18.59 6.95 -13.34
C LEU A 39 18.57 6.28 -14.72
N ILE A 40 17.84 5.16 -14.88
CA ILE A 40 17.81 4.42 -16.16
C ILE A 40 16.70 4.90 -17.10
N GLY A 41 15.76 5.72 -16.61
CA GLY A 41 14.62 6.26 -17.36
C GLY A 41 14.92 7.51 -18.16
N ARG A 42 13.86 8.20 -18.59
CA ARG A 42 13.89 9.39 -19.45
C ARG A 42 14.69 10.56 -18.87
N THR A 43 14.69 10.70 -17.57
CA THR A 43 15.42 11.77 -16.89
C THR A 43 16.92 11.52 -16.86
N GLY A 44 17.34 10.29 -16.65
CA GLY A 44 18.73 9.90 -16.53
C GLY A 44 19.33 9.43 -17.86
N LEU A 45 19.67 8.14 -17.94
CA LEU A 45 20.44 7.54 -19.05
C LEU A 45 19.58 7.20 -20.27
N GLY A 46 18.24 7.19 -20.17
CA GLY A 46 17.35 6.87 -21.28
C GLY A 46 17.45 5.41 -21.77
N LEU A 47 17.86 4.50 -20.89
CA LEU A 47 18.09 3.08 -21.24
C LEU A 47 16.78 2.29 -21.33
N VAL A 48 15.70 2.75 -20.69
CA VAL A 48 14.36 2.14 -20.72
C VAL A 48 13.33 3.18 -21.09
N ASP A 49 12.34 2.76 -21.90
CA ASP A 49 11.20 3.60 -22.24
C ASP A 49 9.99 3.20 -21.40
N PRO A 50 9.52 4.05 -20.47
CA PRO A 50 8.32 3.76 -19.66
C PRO A 50 7.03 3.75 -20.49
N ALA A 51 7.03 4.27 -21.73
CA ALA A 51 5.90 4.18 -22.65
C ALA A 51 5.82 2.84 -23.40
N ASP A 52 6.82 1.96 -23.26
CA ASP A 52 6.74 0.60 -23.82
C ASP A 52 5.51 -0.13 -23.25
N PRO A 53 4.59 -0.63 -24.10
CA PRO A 53 3.34 -1.25 -23.64
C PRO A 53 3.55 -2.46 -22.72
N THR A 54 4.62 -3.25 -22.95
CA THR A 54 4.94 -4.42 -22.14
C THR A 54 5.43 -3.99 -20.74
N PHE A 55 6.28 -2.96 -20.68
CA PHE A 55 6.77 -2.43 -19.41
C PHE A 55 5.64 -1.81 -18.60
N SER A 56 4.82 -1.01 -19.23
CA SER A 56 3.62 -0.41 -18.62
C SER A 56 2.64 -1.48 -18.12
N LEU A 57 2.41 -2.56 -18.91
CA LEU A 57 1.55 -3.66 -18.48
C LEU A 57 2.11 -4.38 -17.25
N LEU A 58 3.41 -4.73 -17.24
CA LEU A 58 4.06 -5.37 -16.09
C LEU A 58 4.01 -4.49 -14.84
N ALA A 59 4.23 -3.20 -15.01
CA ALA A 59 4.12 -2.23 -13.93
C ALA A 59 2.69 -2.15 -13.37
N ASN A 60 1.68 -2.10 -14.22
CA ASN A 60 0.28 -2.10 -13.80
C ASN A 60 -0.12 -3.40 -13.08
N ILE A 61 0.38 -4.56 -13.53
CA ILE A 61 0.19 -5.84 -12.83
C ILE A 61 0.86 -5.77 -11.45
N GLY A 62 2.09 -5.26 -11.37
CA GLY A 62 2.80 -5.06 -10.10
C GLY A 62 2.03 -4.15 -9.15
N PHE A 63 1.51 -3.04 -9.65
CA PHE A 63 0.70 -2.11 -8.86
C PHE A 63 -0.60 -2.74 -8.36
N ALA A 64 -1.33 -3.47 -9.22
CA ALA A 64 -2.54 -4.18 -8.82
C ALA A 64 -2.26 -5.23 -7.74
N LEU A 65 -1.15 -5.99 -7.86
CA LEU A 65 -0.74 -6.98 -6.87
C LEU A 65 -0.32 -6.34 -5.55
N MET A 66 0.45 -5.25 -5.59
CA MET A 66 0.81 -4.51 -4.37
C MET A 66 -0.42 -3.99 -3.65
N MET A 67 -1.37 -3.41 -4.40
CA MET A 67 -2.62 -2.93 -3.82
C MET A 67 -3.49 -4.08 -3.29
N PHE A 68 -3.48 -5.24 -3.95
CA PHE A 68 -4.11 -6.44 -3.44
C PHE A 68 -3.48 -6.87 -2.11
N VAL A 69 -2.16 -6.96 -2.03
CA VAL A 69 -1.44 -7.27 -0.79
C VAL A 69 -1.75 -6.24 0.30
N ALA A 70 -1.72 -4.95 -0.03
CA ALA A 70 -2.10 -3.88 0.89
C ALA A 70 -3.53 -4.05 1.43
N GLY A 71 -4.48 -4.39 0.55
CA GLY A 71 -5.87 -4.67 0.94
C GLY A 71 -6.00 -5.88 1.88
N THR A 72 -5.19 -6.94 1.67
CA THR A 72 -5.20 -8.13 2.56
C THR A 72 -4.67 -7.82 3.95
N HIS A 73 -3.78 -6.85 4.09
CA HIS A 73 -3.22 -6.45 5.38
C HIS A 73 -4.16 -5.55 6.19
N VAL A 74 -5.24 -5.04 5.60
CA VAL A 74 -6.25 -4.26 6.36
C VAL A 74 -6.94 -5.19 7.37
N PRO A 75 -6.77 -4.99 8.67
CA PRO A 75 -7.24 -5.94 9.68
C PRO A 75 -8.73 -5.76 9.99
N VAL A 76 -9.58 -5.94 8.97
CA VAL A 76 -11.04 -5.76 9.05
C VAL A 76 -11.74 -6.69 10.06
N ARG A 77 -11.06 -7.75 10.49
CA ARG A 77 -11.57 -8.74 11.45
C ARG A 77 -11.07 -8.52 12.88
N ASP A 78 -10.07 -7.69 13.08
CA ASP A 78 -9.47 -7.46 14.40
C ASP A 78 -10.46 -6.71 15.30
N PRO A 79 -10.85 -7.29 16.47
CA PRO A 79 -11.72 -6.63 17.42
C PRO A 79 -11.12 -5.32 17.98
N LEU A 80 -9.80 -5.24 18.12
CA LEU A 80 -9.11 -4.05 18.60
C LEU A 80 -9.25 -2.90 17.59
N ILE A 81 -9.14 -3.19 16.30
CA ILE A 81 -9.36 -2.19 15.26
C ILE A 81 -10.82 -1.75 15.22
N ARG A 82 -11.76 -2.69 15.38
CA ARG A 82 -13.18 -2.32 15.47
C ARG A 82 -13.47 -1.35 16.62
N SER A 83 -12.84 -1.54 17.77
CA SER A 83 -12.96 -0.60 18.90
C SER A 83 -12.33 0.76 18.61
N ALA A 84 -11.28 0.80 17.78
CA ALA A 84 -10.57 2.02 17.39
C ALA A 84 -11.16 2.73 16.17
N LEU A 85 -12.11 2.11 15.43
CA LEU A 85 -12.69 2.68 14.21
C LEU A 85 -13.29 4.08 14.44
N GLY A 86 -13.98 4.29 15.56
CA GLY A 86 -14.56 5.60 15.89
C GLY A 86 -13.50 6.69 16.06
N GLN A 87 -12.40 6.36 16.73
CA GLN A 87 -11.28 7.29 16.89
C GLN A 87 -10.52 7.50 15.58
N GLY A 88 -10.28 6.42 14.82
CA GLY A 88 -9.67 6.46 13.50
C GLY A 88 -10.48 7.31 12.51
N ALA A 89 -11.81 7.10 12.45
CA ALA A 89 -12.70 7.87 11.59
C ALA A 89 -12.72 9.36 11.95
N ARG A 90 -12.76 9.69 13.23
CA ARG A 90 -12.70 11.08 13.70
C ARG A 90 -11.38 11.75 13.31
N ARG A 91 -10.24 11.07 13.47
CA ARG A 91 -8.92 11.57 13.07
C ARG A 91 -8.81 11.69 11.54
N ALA A 92 -9.31 10.71 10.77
CA ALA A 92 -9.34 10.78 9.31
C ALA A 92 -10.22 11.96 8.81
N ALA A 93 -11.39 12.16 9.41
CA ALA A 93 -12.27 13.29 9.10
C ALA A 93 -11.60 14.64 9.43
N ALA A 94 -10.89 14.73 10.54
CA ALA A 94 -10.13 15.94 10.90
C ALA A 94 -8.97 16.20 9.94
N ALA A 95 -8.23 15.18 9.51
CA ALA A 95 -7.21 15.30 8.49
C ALA A 95 -7.82 15.78 7.16
N ALA A 96 -8.96 15.21 6.75
CA ALA A 96 -9.68 15.65 5.55
C ALA A 96 -10.13 17.11 5.65
N ALA A 97 -10.66 17.53 6.80
CA ALA A 97 -11.05 18.92 7.03
C ALA A 97 -9.86 19.89 6.96
N ALA A 98 -8.72 19.52 7.58
CA ALA A 98 -7.49 20.31 7.49
C ALA A 98 -6.95 20.32 6.04
N ALA A 99 -7.03 19.19 5.33
CA ALA A 99 -6.63 19.08 3.93
C ALA A 99 -7.45 19.99 3.00
N VAL A 100 -8.75 20.22 3.29
CA VAL A 100 -9.57 21.19 2.54
C VAL A 100 -8.96 22.58 2.62
N ALA A 101 -8.60 23.04 3.82
CA ALA A 101 -8.04 24.39 3.98
C ALA A 101 -6.65 24.49 3.34
N VAL A 102 -5.76 23.54 3.62
CA VAL A 102 -4.36 23.56 3.11
C VAL A 102 -4.31 23.30 1.62
N GLY A 103 -5.04 22.30 1.10
CA GLY A 103 -5.06 21.94 -0.32
C GLY A 103 -5.69 23.03 -1.19
N THR A 104 -6.77 23.66 -0.71
CA THR A 104 -7.34 24.83 -1.40
C THR A 104 -6.35 26.01 -1.41
N GLY A 105 -5.69 26.27 -0.26
CA GLY A 105 -4.67 27.30 -0.16
C GLY A 105 -3.51 27.08 -1.16
N ILE A 106 -3.02 25.85 -1.28
CA ILE A 106 -1.97 25.49 -2.26
C ILE A 106 -2.48 25.66 -3.68
N GLY A 107 -3.71 25.19 -3.99
CA GLY A 107 -4.30 25.35 -5.31
C GLY A 107 -4.44 26.81 -5.75
N LEU A 108 -4.83 27.68 -4.82
CA LEU A 108 -4.92 29.12 -5.06
C LEU A 108 -3.51 29.77 -5.20
N LEU A 109 -2.56 29.37 -4.36
CA LEU A 109 -1.20 29.92 -4.38
C LEU A 109 -0.47 29.63 -5.70
N PHE A 110 -0.63 28.42 -6.24
CA PHE A 110 0.02 28.01 -7.48
C PHE A 110 -0.86 28.21 -8.73
N GLY A 111 -2.13 28.59 -8.56
CA GLY A 111 -3.03 28.90 -9.67
C GLY A 111 -3.34 27.73 -10.62
N THR A 112 -3.20 26.48 -10.14
CA THR A 112 -3.32 25.27 -10.99
C THR A 112 -4.76 24.91 -11.35
N GLY A 113 -5.75 25.36 -10.55
CA GLY A 113 -7.15 24.94 -10.70
C GLY A 113 -7.46 23.55 -10.11
N HIS A 114 -6.46 22.79 -9.63
CA HIS A 114 -6.61 21.42 -9.17
C HIS A 114 -6.72 21.29 -7.64
N ALA A 115 -7.25 22.31 -6.96
CA ALA A 115 -7.43 22.28 -5.51
C ALA A 115 -8.16 21.03 -4.98
N PRO A 116 -9.24 20.50 -5.60
CA PRO A 116 -9.88 19.26 -5.14
C PRO A 116 -8.95 18.05 -5.16
N LEU A 117 -8.09 17.95 -6.17
CA LEU A 117 -7.09 16.89 -6.26
C LEU A 117 -6.08 17.00 -5.11
N TYR A 118 -5.61 18.20 -4.80
CA TYR A 118 -4.67 18.42 -3.70
C TYR A 118 -5.30 18.12 -2.34
N VAL A 119 -6.59 18.43 -2.16
CA VAL A 119 -7.32 18.04 -0.93
C VAL A 119 -7.30 16.53 -0.74
N VAL A 120 -7.59 15.75 -1.78
CA VAL A 120 -7.53 14.27 -1.68
C VAL A 120 -6.10 13.80 -1.37
N LEU A 121 -5.10 14.38 -2.05
CA LEU A 121 -3.70 14.06 -1.76
C LEU A 121 -3.35 14.33 -0.31
N LEU A 122 -3.61 15.54 0.19
CA LEU A 122 -3.26 15.90 1.57
C LEU A 122 -4.01 15.11 2.64
N ALA A 123 -5.23 14.65 2.34
CA ALA A 123 -6.03 13.80 3.23
C ALA A 123 -5.60 12.33 3.19
N SER A 124 -4.88 11.90 2.14
CA SER A 124 -4.56 10.50 1.94
C SER A 124 -3.47 10.00 2.87
N SER A 125 -3.54 8.72 3.15
CA SER A 125 -2.51 7.92 3.81
C SER A 125 -2.29 6.65 2.97
N SER A 126 -1.19 5.94 3.16
CA SER A 126 -0.95 4.67 2.48
C SER A 126 -0.77 3.53 3.46
N ALA A 127 -1.77 2.66 3.55
CA ALA A 127 -1.67 1.44 4.35
C ALA A 127 -0.51 0.55 3.87
N ALA A 128 -0.26 0.51 2.56
CA ALA A 128 0.83 -0.25 1.96
C ALA A 128 2.22 0.19 2.42
N LEU A 129 2.39 1.44 2.84
CA LEU A 129 3.66 1.95 3.40
C LEU A 129 3.68 1.88 4.92
N VAL A 130 2.59 2.28 5.57
CA VAL A 130 2.54 2.40 7.04
C VAL A 130 2.59 1.05 7.73
N LEU A 131 1.82 0.04 7.24
CA LEU A 131 1.76 -1.26 7.90
C LEU A 131 3.10 -1.99 7.92
N PRO A 132 3.87 -2.11 6.82
CA PRO A 132 5.21 -2.70 6.86
C PRO A 132 6.18 -1.97 7.81
N ILE A 133 6.07 -0.65 7.94
CA ILE A 133 6.89 0.12 8.90
C ILE A 133 6.49 -0.25 10.33
N VAL A 134 5.19 -0.30 10.63
CA VAL A 134 4.66 -0.69 11.95
C VAL A 134 5.14 -2.09 12.31
N ASP A 135 5.03 -3.05 11.38
CA ASP A 135 5.42 -4.44 11.59
C ASP A 135 6.95 -4.60 11.76
N SER A 136 7.74 -3.98 10.89
CA SER A 136 9.21 -4.07 10.93
C SER A 136 9.81 -3.46 12.21
N LEU A 137 9.18 -2.40 12.72
CA LEU A 137 9.57 -1.71 13.96
C LEU A 137 8.83 -2.25 15.19
N ARG A 138 7.94 -3.25 15.02
CA ARG A 138 7.11 -3.85 16.07
C ARG A 138 6.36 -2.81 16.90
N LEU A 139 5.79 -1.80 16.24
CA LEU A 139 5.03 -0.76 16.94
C LEU A 139 3.71 -1.33 17.44
N GLY A 140 3.31 -0.99 18.65
CA GLY A 140 2.06 -1.46 19.26
C GLY A 140 1.48 -0.48 20.27
N GLY A 141 0.33 -0.86 20.80
CA GLY A 141 -0.41 -0.04 21.75
C GLY A 141 -1.62 0.66 21.16
N PRO A 142 -2.49 1.25 22.03
CA PRO A 142 -3.79 1.81 21.61
C PRO A 142 -3.69 2.90 20.54
N ASP A 143 -2.67 3.77 20.65
CA ASP A 143 -2.48 4.87 19.71
C ASP A 143 -2.05 4.37 18.32
N VAL A 144 -1.22 3.32 18.28
CA VAL A 144 -0.80 2.68 17.01
C VAL A 144 -2.00 2.01 16.34
N VAL A 145 -2.84 1.29 17.09
CA VAL A 145 -4.07 0.67 16.57
C VAL A 145 -5.04 1.72 16.03
N ALA A 146 -5.22 2.83 16.75
CA ALA A 146 -6.07 3.93 16.29
C ALA A 146 -5.51 4.65 15.07
N MET A 147 -4.17 4.78 14.95
CA MET A 147 -3.50 5.28 13.75
C MET A 147 -3.69 4.33 12.56
N ILE A 148 -3.56 3.02 12.75
CA ILE A 148 -3.82 2.03 11.69
C ILE A 148 -5.26 2.14 11.18
N ALA A 149 -6.24 2.26 12.08
CA ALA A 149 -7.63 2.45 11.72
C ALA A 149 -7.84 3.75 10.92
N GLN A 150 -7.21 4.86 11.34
CA GLN A 150 -7.22 6.14 10.61
C GLN A 150 -6.63 5.99 9.20
N VAL A 151 -5.44 5.39 9.08
CA VAL A 151 -4.75 5.18 7.80
C VAL A 151 -5.60 4.36 6.85
N ALA A 152 -6.17 3.23 7.33
CA ALA A 152 -7.03 2.39 6.50
C ALA A 152 -8.29 3.13 6.00
N ILE A 153 -8.94 3.93 6.86
CA ILE A 153 -10.12 4.72 6.47
C ILE A 153 -9.73 5.80 5.46
N ALA A 154 -8.63 6.53 5.70
CA ALA A 154 -8.15 7.57 4.80
C ALA A 154 -7.75 7.02 3.43
N ASP A 155 -7.03 5.87 3.41
CA ASP A 155 -6.61 5.20 2.17
C ASP A 155 -7.84 4.81 1.33
N ILE A 156 -8.81 4.09 1.91
CA ILE A 156 -10.05 3.69 1.24
C ILE A 156 -10.80 4.93 0.71
N ALA A 157 -11.00 5.93 1.56
CA ALA A 157 -11.76 7.12 1.19
C ALA A 157 -11.12 7.89 0.03
N CYS A 158 -9.78 8.04 0.05
CA CYS A 158 -9.06 8.76 -0.99
C CYS A 158 -8.95 7.97 -2.30
N ILE A 159 -8.82 6.63 -2.23
CA ILE A 159 -8.88 5.75 -3.40
C ILE A 159 -10.23 5.90 -4.13
N VAL A 160 -11.33 5.99 -3.38
CA VAL A 160 -12.67 6.18 -3.93
C VAL A 160 -12.88 7.61 -4.44
N ALA A 161 -12.38 8.61 -3.72
CA ALA A 161 -12.56 10.03 -4.07
C ALA A 161 -11.73 10.46 -5.29
N LEU A 162 -10.53 9.87 -5.47
CA LEU A 162 -9.58 10.29 -6.49
C LEU A 162 -10.16 10.30 -7.91
N PRO A 163 -10.77 9.22 -8.44
CA PRO A 163 -11.33 9.21 -9.80
C PRO A 163 -12.44 10.23 -10.01
N LEU A 164 -13.14 10.63 -8.94
CA LEU A 164 -14.23 11.60 -8.99
C LEU A 164 -13.72 13.04 -9.08
N LEU A 165 -12.51 13.29 -8.59
CA LEU A 165 -11.95 14.63 -8.41
C LEU A 165 -10.79 14.95 -9.34
N VAL A 166 -10.19 13.96 -10.00
CA VAL A 166 -9.14 14.18 -11.03
C VAL A 166 -9.74 14.80 -12.28
N ASP A 167 -10.94 14.33 -12.68
CA ASP A 167 -11.65 14.83 -13.85
C ASP A 167 -13.12 15.11 -13.50
N PRO A 168 -13.42 16.23 -12.85
CA PRO A 168 -14.78 16.56 -12.40
C PRO A 168 -15.85 16.55 -13.50
N PRO A 169 -15.59 17.00 -14.75
CA PRO A 169 -16.56 16.92 -15.84
C PRO A 169 -17.04 15.50 -16.14
N HIS A 170 -16.20 14.49 -15.93
CA HIS A 170 -16.51 13.09 -16.17
C HIS A 170 -16.72 12.26 -14.88
N ALA A 171 -16.92 12.91 -13.74
CA ALA A 171 -17.11 12.27 -12.44
C ALA A 171 -18.26 11.24 -12.42
N ALA A 172 -19.34 11.47 -13.17
CA ALA A 172 -20.44 10.51 -13.29
C ALA A 172 -20.00 9.18 -13.90
N ARG A 173 -19.12 9.21 -14.92
CA ARG A 173 -18.54 8.00 -15.53
C ARG A 173 -17.62 7.29 -14.54
N ALA A 174 -16.78 8.03 -13.83
CA ALA A 174 -15.93 7.48 -12.78
C ALA A 174 -16.76 6.85 -11.65
N ALA A 175 -17.86 7.47 -11.24
CA ALA A 175 -18.78 6.93 -10.24
C ALA A 175 -19.41 5.60 -10.70
N LEU A 176 -19.83 5.50 -11.96
CA LEU A 176 -20.33 4.24 -12.53
C LEU A 176 -19.26 3.15 -12.51
N GLY A 177 -18.02 3.49 -12.90
CA GLY A 177 -16.90 2.56 -12.84
C GLY A 177 -16.60 2.08 -11.41
N LEU A 178 -16.61 2.97 -10.43
CA LEU A 178 -16.49 2.62 -9.01
C LEU A 178 -17.60 1.69 -8.55
N LEU A 179 -18.85 1.96 -8.95
CA LEU A 179 -19.99 1.09 -8.64
C LEU A 179 -19.83 -0.28 -9.28
N MET A 180 -19.33 -0.37 -10.52
CA MET A 180 -19.06 -1.65 -11.19
C MET A 180 -18.01 -2.46 -10.46
N VAL A 181 -16.83 -1.87 -10.16
CA VAL A 181 -15.74 -2.54 -9.43
C VAL A 181 -16.20 -2.97 -8.04
N THR A 182 -16.90 -2.08 -7.32
CA THR A 182 -17.45 -2.37 -5.99
C THR A 182 -18.50 -3.48 -6.07
N GLY A 183 -19.41 -3.43 -7.03
CA GLY A 183 -20.42 -4.47 -7.26
C GLY A 183 -19.79 -5.84 -7.54
N CYS A 184 -18.81 -5.90 -8.44
CA CYS A 184 -18.04 -7.11 -8.69
C CYS A 184 -17.33 -7.62 -7.43
N SER A 185 -16.76 -6.73 -6.61
CA SER A 185 -16.11 -7.08 -5.36
C SER A 185 -17.09 -7.62 -4.32
N VAL A 186 -18.29 -7.06 -4.24
CA VAL A 186 -19.38 -7.58 -3.35
C VAL A 186 -19.84 -8.96 -3.81
N VAL A 187 -20.06 -9.15 -5.11
CA VAL A 187 -20.41 -10.47 -5.67
C VAL A 187 -19.30 -11.48 -5.33
N LEU A 188 -18.06 -11.11 -5.55
CA LEU A 188 -16.92 -11.96 -5.22
C LEU A 188 -16.86 -12.29 -3.73
N PHE A 189 -17.11 -11.32 -2.85
CA PHE A 189 -17.20 -11.55 -1.41
C PHE A 189 -18.27 -12.57 -1.05
N VAL A 190 -19.46 -12.45 -1.63
CA VAL A 190 -20.58 -13.40 -1.39
C VAL A 190 -20.20 -14.80 -1.89
N VAL A 191 -19.60 -14.91 -3.08
CA VAL A 191 -19.16 -16.18 -3.64
C VAL A 191 -18.07 -16.83 -2.77
N LEU A 192 -17.02 -16.10 -2.41
CA LEU A 192 -15.95 -16.64 -1.58
C LEU A 192 -16.46 -17.03 -0.18
N ARG A 193 -17.34 -16.25 0.41
CA ARG A 193 -17.95 -16.57 1.69
C ARG A 193 -18.87 -17.80 1.61
N PHE A 194 -19.58 -17.98 0.51
CA PHE A 194 -20.37 -19.18 0.25
C PHE A 194 -19.47 -20.42 0.10
N LEU A 195 -18.39 -20.32 -0.70
CA LEU A 195 -17.40 -21.40 -0.88
C LEU A 195 -16.71 -21.77 0.44
N GLU A 196 -16.44 -20.79 1.30
CA GLU A 196 -15.89 -21.03 2.64
C GLU A 196 -16.89 -21.80 3.52
N ARG A 197 -18.14 -21.34 3.59
CA ARG A 197 -19.19 -21.97 4.41
C ARG A 197 -19.57 -23.38 3.92
N SER A 198 -19.53 -23.62 2.61
CA SER A 198 -19.82 -24.94 2.02
C SER A 198 -18.68 -25.96 2.17
N GLY A 199 -17.52 -25.54 2.70
CA GLY A 199 -16.32 -26.39 2.82
C GLY A 199 -15.67 -26.76 1.48
N ILE A 200 -16.15 -26.21 0.36
CA ILE A 200 -15.59 -26.47 -0.98
C ILE A 200 -14.15 -25.95 -1.02
N ARG A 201 -13.91 -24.77 -0.47
CA ARG A 201 -12.58 -24.16 -0.41
C ARG A 201 -11.56 -25.05 0.29
N GLY A 202 -11.92 -25.65 1.42
CA GLY A 202 -11.05 -26.59 2.15
C GLY A 202 -10.77 -27.88 1.35
N ARG A 203 -11.73 -28.35 0.53
CA ARG A 203 -11.51 -29.50 -0.37
C ARG A 203 -10.56 -29.16 -1.51
N VAL A 204 -10.76 -28.00 -2.15
CA VAL A 204 -9.89 -27.49 -3.22
C VAL A 204 -8.48 -27.25 -2.69
N HIS A 205 -8.34 -26.68 -1.50
CA HIS A 205 -7.05 -26.47 -0.84
C HIS A 205 -6.28 -27.80 -0.65
N ARG A 206 -6.91 -28.80 -0.05
CA ARG A 206 -6.27 -30.13 0.15
C ARG A 206 -5.87 -30.79 -1.17
N LEU A 207 -6.72 -30.69 -2.20
CA LEU A 207 -6.42 -31.21 -3.54
C LEU A 207 -5.25 -30.47 -4.20
N SER A 208 -5.24 -29.15 -4.07
CA SER A 208 -4.16 -28.29 -4.59
C SER A 208 -2.82 -28.57 -3.93
N GLU A 209 -2.82 -28.80 -2.60
CA GLU A 209 -1.62 -29.18 -1.86
C GLU A 209 -1.12 -30.59 -2.22
N ALA A 210 -2.01 -31.57 -2.20
CA ALA A 210 -1.66 -32.97 -2.51
C ALA A 210 -1.05 -33.13 -3.91
N ARG A 211 -1.52 -32.34 -4.88
CA ARG A 211 -1.08 -32.41 -6.28
C ARG A 211 -0.14 -31.26 -6.71
N LYS A 212 0.25 -30.34 -5.82
CA LYS A 212 1.12 -29.19 -6.08
C LYS A 212 0.65 -28.31 -7.26
N PHE A 213 -0.67 -28.16 -7.46
CA PHE A 213 -1.24 -27.47 -8.63
C PHE A 213 -1.21 -25.94 -8.53
N ALA A 214 -0.96 -25.35 -7.35
CA ALA A 214 -1.06 -23.92 -7.09
C ALA A 214 -2.40 -23.30 -7.57
N LEU A 215 -3.51 -24.06 -7.47
CA LEU A 215 -4.83 -23.65 -7.97
C LEU A 215 -5.31 -22.34 -7.34
N GLU A 216 -5.07 -22.16 -6.04
CA GLU A 216 -5.48 -20.96 -5.31
C GLU A 216 -4.81 -19.70 -5.89
N LEU A 217 -3.50 -19.75 -6.13
CA LEU A 217 -2.77 -18.64 -6.76
C LEU A 217 -3.31 -18.33 -8.16
N ARG A 218 -3.55 -19.36 -8.98
CA ARG A 218 -4.08 -19.19 -10.33
C ARG A 218 -5.46 -18.55 -10.33
N VAL A 219 -6.35 -19.01 -9.44
CA VAL A 219 -7.70 -18.45 -9.31
C VAL A 219 -7.63 -17.00 -8.83
N GLN A 220 -6.82 -16.70 -7.84
CA GLN A 220 -6.69 -15.30 -7.36
C GLN A 220 -6.10 -14.37 -8.41
N LEU A 221 -5.07 -14.78 -9.15
CA LEU A 221 -4.55 -13.98 -10.24
C LEU A 221 -5.58 -13.78 -11.36
N ALA A 222 -6.33 -14.84 -11.72
CA ALA A 222 -7.40 -14.72 -12.72
C ALA A 222 -8.49 -13.73 -12.27
N VAL A 223 -8.91 -13.79 -11.00
CA VAL A 223 -9.89 -12.86 -10.43
C VAL A 223 -9.33 -11.44 -10.37
N LEU A 224 -8.08 -11.27 -9.93
CA LEU A 224 -7.41 -9.96 -9.90
C LEU A 224 -7.38 -9.34 -11.30
N PHE A 225 -6.96 -10.11 -12.30
CA PHE A 225 -6.88 -9.61 -13.68
C PHE A 225 -8.26 -9.33 -14.29
N ALA A 226 -9.28 -10.12 -13.94
CA ALA A 226 -10.65 -9.84 -14.36
C ALA A 226 -11.17 -8.53 -13.76
N LEU A 227 -10.95 -8.29 -12.46
CA LEU A 227 -11.30 -7.03 -11.80
C LEU A 227 -10.50 -5.86 -12.33
N ALA A 228 -9.20 -6.04 -12.59
CA ALA A 228 -8.36 -5.01 -13.22
C ALA A 228 -8.86 -4.68 -14.63
N GLY A 229 -9.30 -5.69 -15.40
CA GLY A 229 -9.94 -5.52 -16.71
C GLY A 229 -11.24 -4.72 -16.62
N VAL A 230 -12.09 -5.00 -15.64
CA VAL A 230 -13.31 -4.20 -15.38
C VAL A 230 -12.95 -2.76 -15.01
N ALA A 231 -11.96 -2.56 -14.16
CA ALA A 231 -11.51 -1.23 -13.76
C ALA A 231 -10.99 -0.42 -14.96
N THR A 232 -10.11 -0.98 -15.78
CA THR A 232 -9.58 -0.31 -16.98
C THR A 232 -10.66 -0.03 -18.01
N PHE A 233 -11.59 -0.98 -18.25
CA PHE A 233 -12.74 -0.77 -19.12
C PHE A 233 -13.63 0.39 -18.66
N SER A 234 -13.76 0.57 -17.34
CA SER A 234 -14.57 1.62 -16.71
C SER A 234 -13.79 2.92 -16.46
N ASN A 235 -12.57 3.05 -16.98
CA ASN A 235 -11.66 4.19 -16.73
C ASN A 235 -11.40 4.45 -15.24
N VAL A 236 -11.36 3.39 -14.42
CA VAL A 236 -10.98 3.42 -13.01
C VAL A 236 -9.59 2.83 -12.87
N SER A 237 -8.82 3.33 -11.91
CA SER A 237 -7.47 2.81 -11.65
C SER A 237 -7.47 1.33 -11.26
N VAL A 238 -6.52 0.57 -11.78
CA VAL A 238 -6.24 -0.83 -11.38
C VAL A 238 -5.93 -0.94 -9.87
N MET A 239 -5.50 0.15 -9.24
CA MET A 239 -5.34 0.27 -7.80
C MET A 239 -6.61 -0.10 -7.04
N MET A 240 -7.76 0.44 -7.48
CA MET A 240 -9.06 0.17 -6.86
C MET A 240 -9.42 -1.32 -6.95
N ALA A 241 -9.20 -1.95 -8.11
CA ALA A 241 -9.47 -3.36 -8.31
C ALA A 241 -8.62 -4.24 -7.38
N GLY A 242 -7.30 -3.99 -7.35
CA GLY A 242 -6.37 -4.70 -6.46
C GLY A 242 -6.78 -4.55 -5.00
N PHE A 243 -6.92 -3.32 -4.53
CA PHE A 243 -7.23 -3.02 -3.15
C PHE A 243 -8.59 -3.59 -2.70
N SER A 244 -9.64 -3.41 -3.51
CA SER A 244 -10.98 -3.96 -3.22
C SER A 244 -10.97 -5.49 -3.12
N PHE A 245 -10.24 -6.16 -4.03
CA PHE A 245 -10.10 -7.61 -3.96
C PHE A 245 -9.32 -8.05 -2.73
N GLY A 246 -8.24 -7.35 -2.37
CA GLY A 246 -7.49 -7.59 -1.13
C GLY A 246 -8.38 -7.48 0.10
N LEU A 247 -9.21 -6.43 0.20
CA LEU A 247 -10.19 -6.27 1.28
C LEU A 247 -11.20 -7.42 1.35
N VAL A 248 -11.69 -7.89 0.20
CA VAL A 248 -12.59 -9.06 0.12
C VAL A 248 -11.92 -10.30 0.71
N VAL A 249 -10.68 -10.56 0.31
CA VAL A 249 -9.91 -11.71 0.80
C VAL A 249 -9.64 -11.57 2.31
N ALA A 250 -9.26 -10.40 2.80
CA ALA A 250 -9.11 -10.11 4.23
C ALA A 250 -10.41 -10.37 5.00
N ALA A 251 -11.56 -9.96 4.45
CA ALA A 251 -12.87 -10.13 5.06
C ALA A 251 -13.36 -11.60 5.07
N VAL A 252 -12.97 -12.42 4.10
CA VAL A 252 -13.28 -13.87 4.06
C VAL A 252 -12.26 -14.69 4.86
N GLY A 253 -10.99 -14.30 4.85
CA GLY A 253 -9.85 -14.99 5.47
C GLY A 253 -8.95 -15.64 4.43
N GLU A 254 -7.66 -15.42 4.58
CA GLU A 254 -6.64 -15.90 3.65
C GLU A 254 -5.85 -17.07 4.22
N PRO A 255 -5.61 -18.16 3.44
CA PRO A 255 -4.65 -19.19 3.81
C PRO A 255 -3.22 -18.61 3.85
N ARG A 256 -2.48 -18.83 4.97
CA ARG A 256 -1.11 -18.31 5.18
C ARG A 256 -0.12 -18.64 4.05
N ARG A 257 -0.32 -19.74 3.35
CA ARG A 257 0.55 -20.17 2.24
C ARG A 257 0.38 -19.28 1.02
N LEU A 258 -0.85 -18.93 0.71
CA LEU A 258 -1.21 -18.13 -0.44
C LEU A 258 -0.71 -16.68 -0.27
N ALA A 259 -0.89 -16.11 0.93
CA ALA A 259 -0.32 -14.81 1.27
C ALA A 259 1.18 -14.76 1.00
N ARG A 260 1.93 -15.79 1.39
CA ARG A 260 3.37 -15.88 1.11
C ARG A 260 3.72 -15.97 -0.38
N GLN A 261 2.92 -16.69 -1.18
CA GLN A 261 3.16 -16.80 -2.63
C GLN A 261 2.90 -15.47 -3.35
N LEU A 262 1.81 -14.79 -2.98
CA LEU A 262 1.47 -13.48 -3.55
C LEU A 262 2.46 -12.41 -3.12
N PHE A 263 2.87 -12.42 -1.86
CA PHE A 263 3.93 -11.55 -1.35
C PHE A 263 5.25 -11.75 -2.11
N ALA A 264 5.67 -13.01 -2.34
CA ALA A 264 6.88 -13.28 -3.09
C ALA A 264 6.81 -12.80 -4.55
N LEU A 265 5.64 -12.88 -5.19
CA LEU A 265 5.43 -12.40 -6.56
C LEU A 265 5.35 -10.87 -6.60
N SER A 266 4.65 -10.27 -5.65
CA SER A 266 4.50 -8.81 -5.53
C SER A 266 5.83 -8.17 -5.16
N ASP A 267 6.37 -8.47 -3.99
CA ASP A 267 7.50 -7.75 -3.43
C ASP A 267 8.84 -8.27 -3.97
N GLY A 268 8.87 -9.53 -4.47
CA GLY A 268 10.08 -10.11 -5.04
C GLY A 268 10.39 -9.70 -6.47
N PHE A 269 9.38 -9.29 -7.26
CA PHE A 269 9.61 -8.97 -8.67
C PHE A 269 8.70 -7.85 -9.21
N LEU A 270 7.38 -8.03 -9.17
CA LEU A 270 6.46 -7.13 -9.88
C LEU A 270 6.31 -5.75 -9.21
N GLY A 271 6.41 -5.69 -7.89
CA GLY A 271 6.46 -4.42 -7.15
C GLY A 271 7.72 -3.60 -7.48
N PRO A 272 8.94 -4.18 -7.36
CA PRO A 272 10.16 -3.58 -7.86
C PRO A 272 10.07 -3.09 -9.31
N VAL A 273 9.52 -3.89 -10.23
CA VAL A 273 9.30 -3.48 -11.63
C VAL A 273 8.39 -2.25 -11.71
N PHE A 274 7.33 -2.19 -10.91
CA PHE A 274 6.45 -1.03 -10.85
C PHE A 274 7.18 0.22 -10.35
N PHE A 275 7.97 0.14 -9.28
CA PHE A 275 8.68 1.31 -8.76
C PHE A 275 9.78 1.80 -9.69
N VAL A 276 10.49 0.89 -10.37
CA VAL A 276 11.44 1.25 -11.41
C VAL A 276 10.73 1.91 -12.60
N TRP A 277 9.59 1.38 -13.03
CA TRP A 277 8.76 1.99 -14.07
C TRP A 277 8.29 3.39 -13.66
N LEU A 278 7.81 3.54 -12.44
CA LEU A 278 7.38 4.82 -11.90
C LEU A 278 8.50 5.85 -11.90
N GLY A 279 9.68 5.47 -11.40
CA GLY A 279 10.87 6.31 -11.44
C GLY A 279 11.28 6.68 -12.88
N ALA A 280 11.26 5.70 -13.80
CA ALA A 280 11.58 5.93 -15.21
C ALA A 280 10.57 6.85 -15.92
N SER A 281 9.32 6.88 -15.46
CA SER A 281 8.27 7.74 -15.99
C SER A 281 8.42 9.21 -15.56
N LEU A 282 9.20 9.47 -14.49
CA LEU A 282 9.41 10.83 -13.99
C LEU A 282 10.27 11.64 -14.95
N THR A 283 9.71 12.74 -15.46
CA THR A 283 10.42 13.73 -16.28
C THR A 283 10.91 14.89 -15.40
N LEU A 284 11.96 14.65 -14.60
CA LEU A 284 12.55 15.71 -13.76
C LEU A 284 13.17 16.84 -14.60
N LYS A 285 13.42 16.60 -15.89
CA LYS A 285 13.86 17.65 -16.83
C LYS A 285 12.77 18.69 -17.06
N ASP A 286 11.50 18.26 -17.13
CA ASP A 286 10.36 19.17 -17.24
C ASP A 286 10.19 19.96 -15.94
N LEU A 287 10.48 19.34 -14.80
CA LEU A 287 10.48 20.00 -13.51
C LEU A 287 11.57 21.09 -13.42
N ALA A 288 12.74 20.85 -14.03
CA ALA A 288 13.81 21.85 -14.10
C ALA A 288 13.41 23.08 -14.96
N GLY A 289 12.56 22.89 -15.95
CA GLY A 289 11.97 23.96 -16.76
C GLY A 289 10.86 24.76 -16.05
N HIS A 290 10.29 24.21 -14.97
CA HIS A 290 9.17 24.78 -14.23
C HIS A 290 9.49 24.77 -12.71
N PRO A 291 10.34 25.69 -12.21
CA PRO A 291 10.75 25.70 -10.81
C PRO A 291 9.60 25.94 -9.82
N ASP A 292 8.51 26.55 -10.26
CA ASP A 292 7.25 26.67 -9.53
C ASP A 292 6.62 25.31 -9.20
N MET A 293 6.76 24.31 -10.08
CA MET A 293 6.27 22.94 -9.86
C MET A 293 7.13 22.18 -8.82
N ILE A 294 8.41 22.53 -8.66
CA ILE A 294 9.22 22.04 -7.54
C ILE A 294 8.66 22.60 -6.23
N GLY A 295 8.37 23.90 -6.22
CA GLY A 295 7.72 24.57 -5.09
C GLY A 295 6.37 23.92 -4.74
N LEU A 296 5.55 23.60 -5.75
CA LEU A 296 4.29 22.89 -5.60
C LEU A 296 4.51 21.52 -4.95
N GLY A 297 5.45 20.71 -5.45
CA GLY A 297 5.73 19.39 -4.89
C GLY A 297 6.16 19.45 -3.42
N VAL A 298 7.05 20.37 -3.08
CA VAL A 298 7.46 20.59 -1.68
C VAL A 298 6.29 21.08 -0.83
N ALA A 299 5.46 21.99 -1.35
CA ALA A 299 4.28 22.51 -0.66
C ALA A 299 3.25 21.40 -0.39
N LEU A 300 3.01 20.50 -1.36
CA LEU A 300 2.12 19.35 -1.19
C LEU A 300 2.66 18.39 -0.13
N GLY A 301 3.95 18.05 -0.17
CA GLY A 301 4.58 17.21 0.85
C GLY A 301 4.52 17.83 2.24
N ALA A 302 4.93 19.09 2.37
CA ALA A 302 4.88 19.83 3.64
C ALA A 302 3.44 20.00 4.14
N GLY A 303 2.50 20.32 3.25
CA GLY A 303 1.08 20.45 3.56
C GLY A 303 0.49 19.16 4.11
N THR A 304 0.85 18.01 3.50
CA THR A 304 0.44 16.69 4.00
C THR A 304 1.01 16.44 5.40
N LEU A 305 2.31 16.68 5.59
CA LEU A 305 2.94 16.51 6.90
C LEU A 305 2.29 17.39 7.96
N LEU A 306 1.97 18.64 7.64
CA LEU A 306 1.30 19.57 8.56
C LEU A 306 -0.13 19.09 8.88
N THR A 307 -0.88 18.66 7.87
CA THR A 307 -2.24 18.14 8.02
C THR A 307 -2.27 16.96 9.01
N HIS A 308 -1.38 15.99 8.84
CA HIS A 308 -1.34 14.81 9.69
C HIS A 308 -0.65 15.06 11.05
N ALA A 309 0.38 15.90 11.09
CA ALA A 309 0.99 16.34 12.35
C ALA A 309 0.01 17.13 13.23
N GLY A 310 -0.90 17.89 12.60
CA GLY A 310 -1.98 18.60 13.28
C GLY A 310 -2.94 17.70 14.06
N LEU A 311 -2.98 16.39 13.77
CA LEU A 311 -3.75 15.42 14.55
C LEU A 311 -3.23 15.25 16.00
N ALA A 312 -2.06 15.82 16.32
CA ALA A 312 -1.57 15.92 17.69
C ALA A 312 -2.55 16.68 18.59
N PHE A 313 -3.29 17.65 18.05
CA PHE A 313 -4.37 18.34 18.78
C PHE A 313 -5.55 17.43 19.13
N LEU A 314 -5.68 16.28 18.46
CA LEU A 314 -6.67 15.23 18.74
C LEU A 314 -6.06 14.05 19.52
N GLY A 315 -4.91 14.27 20.16
CA GLY A 315 -4.24 13.29 20.99
C GLY A 315 -3.52 12.17 20.21
N LEU A 316 -3.18 12.38 18.93
CA LEU A 316 -2.30 11.46 18.22
C LEU A 316 -0.84 11.89 18.46
N PRO A 317 0.03 11.05 19.04
CA PRO A 317 1.44 11.40 19.22
C PRO A 317 2.09 11.81 17.90
N LEU A 318 2.86 12.92 17.94
CA LEU A 318 3.43 13.55 16.74
C LEU A 318 4.20 12.57 15.81
N PRO A 319 5.04 11.64 16.33
CA PRO A 319 5.70 10.67 15.46
C PRO A 319 4.71 9.75 14.70
N LEU A 320 3.59 9.38 15.32
CA LEU A 320 2.54 8.58 14.67
C LEU A 320 1.74 9.42 13.66
N GLY A 321 1.48 10.70 13.96
CA GLY A 321 0.86 11.63 13.02
C GLY A 321 1.71 11.78 11.75
N VAL A 322 3.00 12.05 11.88
CA VAL A 322 3.90 12.14 10.72
C VAL A 322 4.05 10.80 10.00
N LEU A 323 4.05 9.67 10.71
CA LEU A 323 4.09 8.34 10.09
C LEU A 323 2.83 8.10 9.26
N SER A 324 1.65 8.51 9.74
CA SER A 324 0.38 8.38 9.00
C SER A 324 0.29 9.27 7.75
N ALA A 325 1.19 10.23 7.58
CA ALA A 325 1.28 11.08 6.39
C ALA A 325 1.95 10.39 5.19
N ALA A 326 2.48 9.16 5.34
CA ALA A 326 3.09 8.43 4.24
C ALA A 326 2.09 8.21 3.10
N GLN A 327 2.46 8.65 1.89
CA GLN A 327 1.62 8.55 0.69
C GLN A 327 2.37 7.84 -0.42
N LEU A 328 1.66 6.98 -1.16
CA LEU A 328 2.19 6.36 -2.37
C LEU A 328 1.09 6.13 -3.41
N GLY A 329 0.10 5.32 -3.10
CA GLY A 329 -0.91 4.87 -4.05
C GLY A 329 -1.70 6.02 -4.69
N VAL A 330 -2.18 6.94 -3.88
CA VAL A 330 -3.03 8.07 -4.34
C VAL A 330 -2.24 9.06 -5.21
N PRO A 331 -1.04 9.55 -4.82
CA PRO A 331 -0.23 10.42 -5.68
C PRO A 331 0.16 9.78 -7.01
N VAL A 332 0.52 8.50 -6.99
CA VAL A 332 0.88 7.75 -8.20
C VAL A 332 -0.32 7.61 -9.14
N ALA A 333 -1.48 7.22 -8.60
CA ALA A 333 -2.69 7.10 -9.38
C ALA A 333 -3.13 8.48 -9.94
N ALA A 334 -3.03 9.53 -9.13
CA ALA A 334 -3.32 10.91 -9.56
C ALA A 334 -2.42 11.35 -10.71
N ALA A 335 -1.10 11.13 -10.59
CA ALA A 335 -0.15 11.45 -11.64
C ALA A 335 -0.41 10.64 -12.91
N SER A 336 -0.66 9.33 -12.79
CA SER A 336 -0.91 8.43 -13.92
C SER A 336 -2.21 8.76 -14.62
N ILE A 337 -3.33 8.84 -13.89
CA ILE A 337 -4.65 9.14 -14.46
C ILE A 337 -4.66 10.55 -15.05
N GLY A 338 -4.15 11.53 -14.31
CA GLY A 338 -4.14 12.92 -14.75
C GLY A 338 -3.30 13.15 -16.01
N THR A 339 -2.18 12.41 -16.15
CA THR A 339 -1.38 12.43 -17.38
C THR A 339 -2.09 11.74 -18.54
N GLN A 340 -2.73 10.59 -18.31
CA GLN A 340 -3.49 9.87 -19.34
C GLN A 340 -4.67 10.71 -19.87
N LEU A 341 -5.37 11.41 -18.98
CA LEU A 341 -6.49 12.29 -19.32
C LEU A 341 -6.04 13.67 -19.82
N GLN A 342 -4.74 13.96 -19.77
CA GLN A 342 -4.17 15.26 -20.14
C GLN A 342 -4.79 16.44 -19.37
N VAL A 343 -5.17 16.24 -18.12
CA VAL A 343 -5.78 17.27 -17.26
C VAL A 343 -4.75 18.00 -16.39
N LEU A 344 -3.54 17.45 -16.20
CA LEU A 344 -2.49 18.06 -15.40
C LEU A 344 -1.66 19.06 -16.22
N LEU A 345 -1.17 20.09 -15.53
CA LEU A 345 -0.23 21.05 -16.11
C LEU A 345 1.16 20.41 -16.35
N PRO A 346 1.97 20.96 -17.28
CA PRO A 346 3.34 20.51 -17.47
C PRO A 346 4.15 20.55 -16.17
N GLY A 347 4.78 19.43 -15.81
CA GLY A 347 5.54 19.27 -14.55
C GLY A 347 4.69 18.95 -13.33
N GLU A 348 3.37 19.12 -13.36
CA GLU A 348 2.50 18.88 -12.18
C GLU A 348 2.50 17.41 -11.76
N ALA A 349 2.46 16.46 -12.69
CA ALA A 349 2.56 15.04 -12.36
C ALA A 349 3.84 14.71 -11.58
N ALA A 350 4.98 15.31 -11.97
CA ALA A 350 6.23 15.17 -11.24
C ALA A 350 6.17 15.84 -9.86
N ALA A 351 5.51 17.00 -9.74
CA ALA A 351 5.30 17.67 -8.46
C ALA A 351 4.50 16.80 -7.46
N LEU A 352 3.42 16.12 -7.92
CA LEU A 352 2.66 15.19 -7.09
C LEU A 352 3.55 14.09 -6.50
N LEU A 353 4.45 13.54 -7.31
CA LEU A 353 5.38 12.48 -6.90
C LEU A 353 6.51 13.00 -6.00
N VAL A 354 7.00 14.21 -6.23
CA VAL A 354 7.94 14.87 -5.30
C VAL A 354 7.30 15.04 -3.93
N GLY A 355 6.03 15.48 -3.87
CA GLY A 355 5.28 15.57 -2.61
C GLY A 355 5.19 14.23 -1.89
N ALA A 356 4.90 13.14 -2.61
CA ALA A 356 4.91 11.79 -2.06
C ALA A 356 6.29 11.38 -1.51
N LEU A 357 7.37 11.63 -2.25
CA LEU A 357 8.74 11.35 -1.79
C LEU A 357 9.09 12.09 -0.49
N VAL A 358 8.68 13.36 -0.36
CA VAL A 358 8.85 14.13 0.87
C VAL A 358 8.14 13.45 2.05
N THR A 359 6.89 13.00 1.85
CA THR A 359 6.14 12.31 2.92
C THR A 359 6.74 10.96 3.27
N ILE A 360 7.19 10.17 2.29
CA ILE A 360 7.86 8.88 2.51
C ILE A 360 9.14 9.08 3.33
N ALA A 361 10.00 10.03 2.95
CA ALA A 361 11.24 10.32 3.67
C ALA A 361 10.97 10.75 5.12
N ALA A 362 9.99 11.65 5.33
CA ALA A 362 9.60 12.09 6.66
C ALA A 362 9.03 10.95 7.51
N SER A 363 8.22 10.07 6.91
CA SER A 363 7.61 8.92 7.59
C SER A 363 8.64 7.87 8.01
N ALA A 364 9.70 7.66 7.22
CA ALA A 364 10.81 6.78 7.60
C ALA A 364 11.52 7.29 8.87
N VAL A 365 11.77 8.61 8.95
CA VAL A 365 12.34 9.26 10.15
C VAL A 365 11.36 9.19 11.31
N ALA A 366 10.07 9.43 11.09
CA ALA A 366 9.04 9.38 12.12
C ALA A 366 8.86 7.97 12.68
N GLY A 367 8.89 6.93 11.83
CA GLY A 367 8.86 5.53 12.25
C GLY A 367 9.99 5.20 13.22
N SER A 368 11.21 5.65 12.92
CA SER A 368 12.36 5.45 13.81
C SER A 368 12.22 6.16 15.18
N ARG A 369 11.55 7.31 15.21
CA ARG A 369 11.22 8.03 16.46
C ARG A 369 10.08 7.34 17.20
N ALA A 370 9.04 6.89 16.49
CA ALA A 370 7.93 6.14 17.07
C ALA A 370 8.42 4.83 17.75
N ALA A 371 9.42 4.16 17.19
CA ALA A 371 9.99 2.96 17.76
C ALA A 371 10.59 3.16 19.16
N ARG A 372 11.06 4.36 19.49
CA ARG A 372 11.60 4.66 20.84
C ARG A 372 10.53 4.62 21.94
N THR A 373 9.27 4.86 21.58
CA THR A 373 8.17 4.98 22.54
C THR A 373 7.15 3.84 22.42
N PHE A 374 6.95 3.32 21.22
CA PHE A 374 5.86 2.40 20.90
C PHE A 374 6.33 1.00 20.47
N ALA A 375 7.65 0.71 20.44
CA ALA A 375 8.12 -0.64 20.14
C ALA A 375 7.77 -1.60 21.28
N LEU A 376 7.18 -2.75 20.92
CA LEU A 376 6.89 -3.83 21.85
C LEU A 376 8.17 -4.60 22.19
N PRO A 377 8.34 -5.07 23.45
CA PRO A 377 9.48 -5.88 23.84
C PRO A 377 9.50 -7.20 23.04
N PRO A 378 10.69 -7.83 22.86
CA PRO A 378 10.87 -9.00 21.99
C PRO A 378 10.01 -10.22 22.34
N ASN A 379 9.50 -10.34 23.55
CA ASN A 379 8.87 -11.54 24.11
C ASN A 379 7.33 -11.49 24.21
N VAL A 380 6.63 -10.55 23.58
CA VAL A 380 5.16 -10.46 23.61
C VAL A 380 4.52 -11.06 22.35
N HIS A 381 5.07 -12.14 21.81
CA HIS A 381 4.40 -12.95 20.80
C HIS A 381 3.83 -14.23 21.44
N GLY A 382 2.84 -14.05 22.32
CA GLY A 382 1.82 -15.06 22.55
C GLY A 382 0.81 -14.98 21.40
N GLY A 383 1.07 -15.63 20.25
CA GLY A 383 0.04 -15.89 19.27
C GLY A 383 -1.06 -16.77 19.90
N PRO A 384 -2.33 -16.68 19.47
CA PRO A 384 -3.43 -17.49 20.00
C PRO A 384 -3.32 -18.97 19.59
N GLY A 385 -2.14 -19.59 19.76
CA GLY A 385 -1.81 -20.98 19.42
C GLY A 385 -1.04 -21.74 20.48
N ASP A 386 -0.45 -21.08 21.50
CA ASP A 386 0.40 -21.77 22.51
C ASP A 386 -0.28 -21.98 23.87
N ALA A 387 -1.58 -21.85 23.98
CA ALA A 387 -2.32 -22.16 25.20
C ALA A 387 -2.66 -23.67 25.34
N GLY A 388 -2.00 -24.56 24.61
CA GLY A 388 -2.33 -25.98 24.55
C GLY A 388 -1.24 -26.97 24.96
N SER A 389 -0.04 -26.54 25.38
CA SER A 389 1.08 -27.48 25.69
C SER A 389 1.70 -27.33 27.07
N ALA A 390 1.00 -26.74 28.03
CA ALA A 390 1.45 -26.69 29.41
C ALA A 390 0.59 -27.58 30.32
N VAL A 391 0.30 -28.82 29.91
CA VAL A 391 -0.20 -29.88 30.80
C VAL A 391 0.55 -31.17 30.49
N GLY A 392 1.40 -31.60 31.40
CA GLY A 392 1.87 -33.00 31.49
C GLY A 392 3.25 -33.30 30.92
N GLN A 393 4.32 -32.77 31.49
CA GLN A 393 5.55 -33.53 31.65
C GLN A 393 5.62 -33.95 33.10
N GLY A 394 4.92 -35.05 33.40
CA GLY A 394 5.20 -35.90 34.55
C GLY A 394 6.50 -36.69 34.24
N ASP A 395 7.41 -36.61 35.16
CA ASP A 395 8.67 -37.32 35.26
C ASP A 395 8.46 -38.83 34.98
N PRO A 396 9.09 -39.47 34.00
CA PRO A 396 9.06 -40.90 33.88
C PRO A 396 10.10 -41.46 34.85
N GLY A 397 9.58 -42.04 35.96
CA GLY A 397 10.33 -42.73 36.98
C GLY A 397 11.36 -43.72 36.43
N GLU A 398 12.48 -43.81 37.15
CA GLU A 398 13.57 -44.78 37.02
C GLU A 398 13.08 -46.22 36.85
N PRO A 399 13.68 -47.03 36.00
CA PRO A 399 13.40 -48.46 35.91
C PRO A 399 13.97 -49.19 37.11
N VAL A 400 13.11 -49.78 37.93
CA VAL A 400 13.47 -50.69 39.03
C VAL A 400 14.04 -51.98 38.44
N ASP A 401 15.27 -52.30 38.82
CA ASP A 401 16.02 -53.55 38.52
C ASP A 401 15.32 -54.77 39.15
N PRO A 402 15.03 -55.87 38.41
CA PRO A 402 14.29 -57.03 38.92
C PRO A 402 15.15 -58.07 39.65
N LYS A 403 16.23 -57.72 40.32
CA LYS A 403 17.15 -58.70 40.97
C LYS A 403 17.14 -58.76 42.51
N ASP A 404 16.20 -58.14 43.20
CA ASP A 404 16.11 -58.32 44.66
C ASP A 404 14.75 -58.94 45.08
N ARG A 405 14.60 -60.23 44.78
CA ARG A 405 13.69 -61.16 45.50
C ARG A 405 14.36 -62.51 45.69
N THR A 406 15.05 -62.64 46.78
CA THR A 406 15.14 -63.86 47.57
C THR A 406 14.99 -63.54 49.04
#